data_5c3bcbaf4255a3cea45ab13265ba7601
#
_entry.id   5c3bcbaf4255a3cea45ab13265ba7601
#
_cell.length_a   1.000
_cell.length_b   1.000
_cell.length_c   1.000
_cell.angle_alpha   90.00
_cell.angle_beta   90.00
_cell.angle_gamma   90.00
#
_symmetry.space_group_name_H-M   'P 1'
#
loop_
_entity.id
_entity.type
_entity.pdbx_description
1 polymer ?
#
loop_
_entity_poly.entity_id
_entity_poly.type
_entity_poly.pdbx_seq_one_letter_code
_entity_poly.pdbx_strand_id
1 'polypeptide(L)'
;QEMFNRRKQNFRIQKQNPALILAKKHDNFVLPAPSGFGIDAQKNYYFSHMYNCIYDCRYCFLQGMYSSANYVLFVNYEDFFKAISDTIFENNNKSMTFFSGYDCDSLAFEKITGFAEKALEFFTNFSSVELELRTKSIVSDTLLNRSPISNCVVAYSLAPSNVAAILDNKAPSIDRRINVLQK
;
A
#
# COMPACT_ATOMS: atom_id res chain seq x y z
N GLN A 1 8.30 -9.10 -14.18
CA GLN A 1 7.08 -9.74 -13.68
C GLN A 1 7.10 -11.25 -13.87
N GLU A 2 7.48 -11.75 -15.05
CA GLU A 2 7.54 -13.18 -15.36
C GLU A 2 8.48 -13.97 -14.44
N MET A 3 9.67 -13.45 -14.13
CA MET A 3 10.61 -14.12 -13.22
C MET A 3 10.10 -14.21 -11.78
N PHE A 4 9.42 -13.19 -11.29
CA PHE A 4 8.81 -13.16 -9.96
C PHE A 4 7.64 -14.13 -9.87
N ASN A 5 6.69 -14.08 -10.83
CA ASN A 5 5.44 -14.85 -10.81
C ASN A 5 5.49 -16.12 -11.69
N ARG A 6 6.68 -16.69 -11.89
CA ARG A 6 6.85 -17.91 -12.70
C ARG A 6 6.09 -19.09 -12.09
N ARG A 7 5.62 -20.00 -12.93
CA ARG A 7 4.95 -21.24 -12.49
C ARG A 7 5.92 -22.19 -11.77
N LYS A 8 5.38 -23.12 -10.98
CA LYS A 8 6.12 -24.19 -10.26
C LYS A 8 7.10 -23.68 -9.21
N GLN A 9 6.84 -22.55 -8.58
CA GLN A 9 7.59 -22.09 -7.40
C GLN A 9 7.05 -22.79 -6.14
N ASN A 10 7.92 -23.02 -5.17
CA ASN A 10 7.49 -23.52 -3.86
C ASN A 10 7.17 -22.34 -2.92
N PHE A 11 5.94 -21.88 -2.98
CA PHE A 11 5.43 -20.77 -2.18
C PHE A 11 5.64 -20.97 -0.68
N ARG A 12 5.46 -22.20 -0.16
CA ARG A 12 5.62 -22.52 1.28
C ARG A 12 7.07 -22.33 1.73
N ILE A 13 8.04 -22.78 0.95
CA ILE A 13 9.47 -22.62 1.26
C ILE A 13 9.83 -21.13 1.21
N GLN A 14 9.39 -20.43 0.18
CA GLN A 14 9.63 -18.99 0.07
C GLN A 14 9.05 -18.20 1.24
N LYS A 15 7.87 -18.62 1.75
CA LYS A 15 7.24 -17.97 2.91
C LYS A 15 8.02 -18.10 4.21
N GLN A 16 8.83 -19.15 4.35
CA GLN A 16 9.69 -19.33 5.52
C GLN A 16 10.86 -18.34 5.53
N ASN A 17 11.39 -18.03 4.36
CA ASN A 17 12.49 -17.08 4.19
C ASN A 17 12.33 -16.29 2.87
N PRO A 18 11.38 -15.34 2.84
CA PRO A 18 11.11 -14.56 1.64
C PRO A 18 12.22 -13.56 1.36
N ALA A 19 12.60 -13.45 0.09
CA ALA A 19 13.53 -12.43 -0.38
C ALA A 19 12.81 -11.10 -0.61
N LEU A 20 13.52 -10.00 -0.44
CA LEU A 20 13.13 -8.68 -0.94
C LEU A 20 13.81 -8.47 -2.31
N ILE A 21 13.01 -8.34 -3.35
CA ILE A 21 13.44 -8.14 -4.73
C ILE A 21 13.29 -6.66 -5.06
N LEU A 22 14.38 -6.00 -5.39
CA LEU A 22 14.34 -4.64 -5.94
C LEU A 22 14.08 -4.71 -7.44
N ALA A 23 13.10 -3.98 -7.92
CA ALA A 23 12.68 -4.00 -9.31
C ALA A 23 12.31 -2.60 -9.82
N LYS A 24 12.34 -2.45 -11.13
CA LYS A 24 11.74 -1.30 -11.82
C LYS A 24 10.38 -1.73 -12.38
N LYS A 25 9.33 -0.97 -12.09
CA LYS A 25 8.01 -1.14 -12.73
C LYS A 25 8.04 -0.46 -14.10
N HIS A 26 7.40 -1.06 -15.09
CA HIS A 26 7.43 -0.54 -16.47
C HIS A 26 6.06 -0.08 -16.97
N ASP A 27 4.97 -0.61 -16.40
CA ASP A 27 3.60 -0.34 -16.83
C ASP A 27 2.61 -0.45 -15.67
N ASN A 28 1.36 -0.10 -15.92
CA ASN A 28 0.27 -0.22 -14.95
C ASN A 28 0.58 0.42 -13.59
N PHE A 29 1.16 1.62 -13.62
CA PHE A 29 1.51 2.36 -12.41
C PHE A 29 0.29 2.75 -11.60
N VAL A 30 -0.78 3.17 -12.29
CA VAL A 30 -2.07 3.58 -11.74
C VAL A 30 -3.16 2.82 -12.46
N LEU A 31 -4.10 2.26 -11.71
CA LEU A 31 -5.22 1.50 -12.24
C LEU A 31 -6.54 2.00 -11.63
N PRO A 32 -7.65 1.96 -12.36
CA PRO A 32 -8.95 2.29 -11.79
C PRO A 32 -9.29 1.30 -10.67
N ALA A 33 -9.82 1.79 -9.56
CA ALA A 33 -10.28 0.95 -8.48
C ALA A 33 -11.49 0.11 -8.90
N PRO A 34 -11.65 -1.11 -8.38
CA PRO A 34 -12.82 -1.93 -8.65
C PRO A 34 -14.12 -1.21 -8.31
N SER A 35 -15.20 -1.53 -9.01
CA SER A 35 -16.53 -0.97 -8.75
C SER A 35 -16.94 -1.18 -7.29
N GLY A 36 -17.46 -0.13 -6.65
CA GLY A 36 -17.81 -0.12 -5.24
C GLY A 36 -16.64 0.13 -4.28
N PHE A 37 -15.44 0.33 -4.79
CA PHE A 37 -14.27 0.72 -4.01
C PHE A 37 -14.11 2.25 -4.08
N GLY A 38 -14.23 2.94 -2.95
CA GLY A 38 -14.07 4.39 -2.90
C GLY A 38 -14.76 5.03 -1.71
N ILE A 39 -14.37 6.27 -1.42
CA ILE A 39 -14.93 7.13 -0.37
C ILE A 39 -15.24 8.48 -1.03
N ASP A 40 -16.51 8.72 -1.37
CA ASP A 40 -17.08 10.00 -1.85
C ASP A 40 -16.42 10.66 -3.10
N ALA A 41 -15.25 10.24 -3.55
CA ALA A 41 -14.63 10.82 -4.73
C ALA A 41 -15.33 10.39 -6.03
N GLN A 42 -15.32 11.28 -7.04
CA GLN A 42 -15.91 10.99 -8.34
C GLN A 42 -15.15 9.88 -9.08
N LYS A 43 -13.85 9.79 -8.87
CA LYS A 43 -12.98 8.77 -9.47
C LYS A 43 -12.05 8.18 -8.43
N ASN A 44 -11.86 6.89 -8.50
CA ASN A 44 -11.07 6.12 -7.57
C ASN A 44 -10.03 5.31 -8.32
N TYR A 45 -8.79 5.43 -7.91
CA TYR A 45 -7.65 4.73 -8.50
C TYR A 45 -6.86 4.02 -7.40
N TYR A 46 -6.09 3.02 -7.79
CA TYR A 46 -5.11 2.41 -6.89
C TYR A 46 -3.74 2.30 -7.55
N PHE A 47 -2.74 2.23 -6.73
CA PHE A 47 -1.38 1.93 -7.13
C PHE A 47 -0.65 1.15 -6.04
N SER A 48 0.38 0.40 -6.41
CA SER A 48 1.12 -0.43 -5.47
C SER A 48 2.61 -0.30 -5.72
N HIS A 49 3.30 0.32 -4.77
CA HIS A 49 4.76 0.49 -4.80
C HIS A 49 5.51 -0.80 -4.45
N MET A 50 4.78 -1.82 -4.00
CA MET A 50 5.30 -3.15 -3.68
C MET A 50 4.31 -4.24 -4.10
N TYR A 51 4.81 -5.48 -4.22
CA TYR A 51 3.99 -6.69 -4.27
C TYR A 51 4.25 -7.58 -3.06
N ASN A 52 3.20 -8.22 -2.58
CA ASN A 52 3.10 -9.00 -1.36
C ASN A 52 3.26 -8.18 -0.06
N CYS A 53 2.77 -8.73 1.02
CA CYS A 53 2.70 -8.08 2.32
C CYS A 53 3.34 -8.97 3.40
N ILE A 54 4.09 -8.34 4.33
CA ILE A 54 4.76 -9.06 5.43
C ILE A 54 3.80 -9.61 6.47
N TYR A 55 2.57 -9.07 6.57
CA TYR A 55 1.64 -9.40 7.65
C TYR A 55 0.96 -10.75 7.51
N ASP A 56 0.98 -11.33 6.32
CA ASP A 56 0.57 -12.71 6.10
C ASP A 56 -0.82 -13.04 6.66
N CYS A 57 -1.78 -12.13 6.52
CA CYS A 57 -3.14 -12.32 7.01
C CYS A 57 -3.82 -13.48 6.29
N ARG A 58 -4.44 -14.41 7.03
CA ARG A 58 -4.98 -15.68 6.50
C ARG A 58 -6.15 -15.49 5.52
N TYR A 59 -6.88 -14.39 5.63
CA TYR A 59 -8.01 -14.06 4.75
C TYR A 59 -7.61 -13.21 3.54
N CYS A 60 -6.35 -12.78 3.46
CA CYS A 60 -5.92 -11.84 2.43
C CYS A 60 -5.79 -12.52 1.06
N PHE A 61 -6.35 -11.91 0.02
CA PHE A 61 -6.27 -12.43 -1.35
C PHE A 61 -4.82 -12.53 -1.87
N LEU A 62 -3.88 -11.77 -1.30
CA LEU A 62 -2.45 -11.87 -1.63
C LEU A 62 -1.85 -13.25 -1.34
N GLN A 63 -2.52 -14.08 -0.52
CA GLN A 63 -2.08 -15.46 -0.27
C GLN A 63 -2.14 -16.35 -1.52
N GLY A 64 -2.88 -15.95 -2.54
CA GLY A 64 -3.05 -16.71 -3.79
C GLY A 64 -2.92 -15.89 -5.06
N MET A 65 -2.68 -14.58 -4.96
CA MET A 65 -2.60 -13.68 -6.11
C MET A 65 -1.33 -13.92 -6.94
N TYR A 66 -0.21 -14.16 -6.27
CA TYR A 66 1.08 -14.42 -6.89
C TYR A 66 1.57 -15.83 -6.61
N SER A 67 2.27 -16.44 -7.57
CA SER A 67 2.92 -17.74 -7.41
C SER A 67 4.17 -17.65 -6.50
N SER A 68 4.65 -16.45 -6.19
CA SER A 68 5.80 -16.20 -5.33
C SER A 68 5.38 -15.58 -4.00
N ALA A 69 6.02 -16.01 -2.91
CA ALA A 69 5.87 -15.40 -1.59
C ALA A 69 6.94 -14.31 -1.31
N ASN A 70 7.86 -14.07 -2.23
CA ASN A 70 8.85 -13.01 -2.12
C ASN A 70 8.17 -11.64 -2.19
N TYR A 71 8.82 -10.62 -1.60
CA TYR A 71 8.39 -9.23 -1.72
C TYR A 71 9.06 -8.58 -2.92
N VAL A 72 8.33 -7.73 -3.64
CA VAL A 72 8.91 -6.89 -4.70
C VAL A 72 8.75 -5.44 -4.30
N LEU A 73 9.85 -4.71 -4.22
CA LEU A 73 9.87 -3.27 -4.04
C LEU A 73 10.21 -2.61 -5.37
N PHE A 74 9.33 -1.76 -5.85
CA PHE A 74 9.59 -0.92 -7.02
C PHE A 74 10.34 0.34 -6.60
N VAL A 75 11.49 0.57 -7.20
CA VAL A 75 12.41 1.66 -6.79
C VAL A 75 12.22 2.95 -7.58
N ASN A 76 11.41 2.93 -8.62
CA ASN A 76 11.18 4.08 -9.53
C ASN A 76 9.92 4.85 -9.15
N TYR A 77 9.89 5.47 -7.98
CA TYR A 77 8.73 6.22 -7.47
C TYR A 77 8.36 7.40 -8.35
N GLU A 78 9.32 8.03 -8.99
CA GLU A 78 9.12 9.14 -9.91
C GLU A 78 8.20 8.77 -11.08
N ASP A 79 8.32 7.55 -11.59
CA ASP A 79 7.45 7.05 -12.66
C ASP A 79 6.01 6.86 -12.17
N PHE A 80 5.81 6.45 -10.89
CA PHE A 80 4.48 6.39 -10.27
C PHE A 80 3.88 7.80 -10.14
N PHE A 81 4.65 8.74 -9.61
CA PHE A 81 4.18 10.11 -9.40
C PHE A 81 3.88 10.81 -10.73
N LYS A 82 4.67 10.54 -11.76
CA LYS A 82 4.36 11.00 -13.11
C LYS A 82 3.03 10.44 -13.61
N ALA A 83 2.80 9.13 -13.49
CA ALA A 83 1.55 8.49 -13.93
C ALA A 83 0.34 9.00 -13.14
N ILE A 84 0.49 9.27 -11.84
CA ILE A 84 -0.55 9.89 -11.00
C ILE A 84 -0.85 11.31 -11.50
N SER A 85 0.18 12.14 -11.75
CA SER A 85 0.01 13.49 -12.32
C SER A 85 -0.72 13.45 -13.65
N ASP A 86 -0.28 12.58 -14.56
CA ASP A 86 -0.89 12.43 -15.89
C ASP A 86 -2.39 12.06 -15.73
N THR A 87 -2.72 11.13 -14.82
CA THR A 87 -4.10 10.73 -14.50
C THR A 87 -4.93 11.92 -13.97
N ILE A 88 -4.36 12.74 -13.10
CA ILE A 88 -5.02 13.92 -12.53
C ILE A 88 -5.34 14.94 -13.64
N PHE A 89 -4.39 15.25 -14.49
CA PHE A 89 -4.56 16.21 -15.58
C PHE A 89 -5.54 15.72 -16.65
N GLU A 90 -5.49 14.46 -17.05
CA GLU A 90 -6.43 13.85 -18.00
C GLU A 90 -7.88 13.89 -17.49
N ASN A 91 -8.09 13.94 -16.19
CA ASN A 91 -9.41 14.04 -15.57
C ASN A 91 -9.80 15.47 -15.18
N ASN A 92 -9.12 16.49 -15.71
CA ASN A 92 -9.40 17.90 -15.44
C ASN A 92 -9.42 18.26 -13.95
N ASN A 93 -8.53 17.70 -13.17
CA ASN A 93 -8.41 17.92 -11.72
C ASN A 93 -9.72 17.68 -10.93
N LYS A 94 -10.59 16.78 -11.40
CA LYS A 94 -11.78 16.36 -10.64
C LYS A 94 -11.39 15.72 -9.32
N SER A 95 -12.33 15.67 -8.39
CA SER A 95 -12.14 14.96 -7.12
C SER A 95 -11.79 13.49 -7.37
N MET A 96 -10.64 13.06 -6.83
CA MET A 96 -10.11 11.70 -6.99
C MET A 96 -9.52 11.21 -5.68
N THR A 97 -9.64 9.90 -5.44
CA THR A 97 -8.90 9.21 -4.38
C THR A 97 -7.93 8.21 -4.99
N PHE A 98 -6.70 8.24 -4.53
CA PHE A 98 -5.66 7.26 -4.86
C PHE A 98 -5.38 6.37 -3.66
N PHE A 99 -5.69 5.09 -3.78
CA PHE A 99 -5.44 4.07 -2.76
C PHE A 99 -4.04 3.50 -2.94
N SER A 100 -3.17 3.73 -1.97
CA SER A 100 -1.85 3.12 -1.92
C SER A 100 -1.93 1.72 -1.31
N GLY A 101 -1.08 0.81 -1.77
CA GLY A 101 -0.89 -0.47 -1.12
C GLY A 101 -2.00 -1.49 -1.40
N TYR A 102 -2.61 -1.48 -2.57
CA TYR A 102 -3.58 -2.52 -2.96
C TYR A 102 -2.95 -3.93 -2.93
N ASP A 103 -1.74 -4.08 -3.47
CA ASP A 103 -0.99 -5.34 -3.50
C ASP A 103 0.04 -5.48 -2.36
N CYS A 104 -0.02 -4.60 -1.36
CA CYS A 104 0.86 -4.60 -0.18
C CYS A 104 0.20 -3.85 0.99
N ASP A 105 0.94 -3.60 2.04
CA ASP A 105 0.58 -2.64 3.09
C ASP A 105 1.35 -1.34 2.87
N SER A 106 0.70 -0.20 2.97
CA SER A 106 1.30 1.10 2.62
C SER A 106 2.50 1.49 3.49
N LEU A 107 2.55 1.04 4.75
CA LEU A 107 3.57 1.46 5.72
C LEU A 107 4.41 0.32 6.30
N ALA A 108 4.14 -0.94 5.93
CA ALA A 108 4.82 -2.09 6.54
C ALA A 108 6.34 -2.07 6.36
N PHE A 109 6.82 -1.55 5.23
CA PHE A 109 8.23 -1.42 4.89
C PHE A 109 8.74 0.03 4.93
N GLU A 110 7.99 0.97 5.50
CA GLU A 110 8.29 2.40 5.42
C GLU A 110 9.71 2.74 5.89
N LYS A 111 10.21 2.12 6.95
CA LYS A 111 11.59 2.32 7.44
C LYS A 111 12.68 1.98 6.41
N ILE A 112 12.35 1.18 5.39
CA ILE A 112 13.27 0.78 4.33
C ILE A 112 12.97 1.56 3.06
N THR A 113 11.69 1.78 2.77
CA THR A 113 11.23 2.32 1.49
C THR A 113 11.24 3.85 1.44
N GLY A 114 10.94 4.54 2.55
CA GLY A 114 10.69 5.98 2.56
C GLY A 114 9.59 6.41 1.58
N PHE A 115 8.71 5.47 1.23
CA PHE A 115 7.67 5.70 0.23
C PHE A 115 6.65 6.73 0.70
N ALA A 116 6.16 6.60 1.95
CA ALA A 116 5.11 7.47 2.46
C ALA A 116 5.59 8.93 2.56
N GLU A 117 6.84 9.15 2.96
CA GLU A 117 7.43 10.51 2.99
C GLU A 117 7.35 11.18 1.62
N LYS A 118 7.84 10.49 0.58
CA LYS A 118 7.81 10.99 -0.80
C LYS A 118 6.40 11.16 -1.36
N ALA A 119 5.50 10.20 -1.06
CA ALA A 119 4.12 10.28 -1.50
C ALA A 119 3.39 11.45 -0.85
N LEU A 120 3.55 11.66 0.45
CA LEU A 120 2.96 12.78 1.17
C LEU A 120 3.46 14.12 0.62
N GLU A 121 4.76 14.26 0.37
CA GLU A 121 5.34 15.46 -0.26
C GLU A 121 4.72 15.70 -1.65
N PHE A 122 4.64 14.67 -2.48
CA PHE A 122 4.05 14.77 -3.81
C PHE A 122 2.58 15.22 -3.78
N PHE A 123 1.75 14.61 -2.91
CA PHE A 123 0.32 14.89 -2.86
C PHE A 123 -0.02 16.28 -2.28
N THR A 124 0.89 16.95 -1.57
CA THR A 124 0.67 18.35 -1.15
C THR A 124 0.45 19.31 -2.31
N ASN A 125 0.85 18.94 -3.52
CA ASN A 125 0.68 19.78 -4.73
C ASN A 125 -0.73 19.70 -5.33
N PHE A 126 -1.64 18.86 -4.80
CA PHE A 126 -2.94 18.58 -5.41
C PHE A 126 -4.08 18.64 -4.39
N SER A 127 -4.68 19.81 -4.20
CA SER A 127 -5.71 20.04 -3.18
C SER A 127 -7.03 19.31 -3.42
N SER A 128 -7.33 18.92 -4.66
CA SER A 128 -8.58 18.21 -5.03
C SER A 128 -8.45 16.69 -5.06
N VAL A 129 -7.25 16.17 -4.74
CA VAL A 129 -6.92 14.75 -4.86
C VAL A 129 -6.51 14.21 -3.50
N GLU A 130 -7.08 13.10 -3.10
CA GLU A 130 -6.82 12.45 -1.81
C GLU A 130 -5.91 11.23 -1.97
N LEU A 131 -4.97 11.08 -1.06
CA LEU A 131 -4.18 9.87 -0.87
C LEU A 131 -4.72 9.07 0.31
N GLU A 132 -5.00 7.77 0.12
CA GLU A 132 -5.22 6.85 1.21
C GLU A 132 -4.00 5.96 1.44
N LEU A 133 -3.47 5.97 2.66
CA LEU A 133 -2.44 5.05 3.15
C LEU A 133 -3.10 3.98 4.03
N ARG A 134 -3.44 2.84 3.47
CA ARG A 134 -4.06 1.73 4.20
C ARG A 134 -3.02 0.83 4.85
N THR A 135 -3.15 0.59 6.16
CA THR A 135 -2.10 -0.10 6.90
C THR A 135 -2.59 -0.90 8.11
N LYS A 136 -1.79 -1.90 8.49
CA LYS A 136 -1.76 -2.57 9.80
C LYS A 136 -0.46 -2.26 10.56
N SER A 137 0.39 -1.42 9.97
CA SER A 137 1.71 -1.09 10.54
C SER A 137 1.59 -0.26 11.83
N ILE A 138 2.57 -0.42 12.69
CA ILE A 138 2.82 0.49 13.81
C ILE A 138 3.99 1.43 13.53
N VAL A 139 4.51 1.42 12.31
CA VAL A 139 5.54 2.36 11.85
C VAL A 139 4.83 3.67 11.49
N SER A 140 5.03 4.68 12.31
CA SER A 140 4.32 5.96 12.21
C SER A 140 5.26 7.18 12.25
N ASP A 141 6.56 6.97 12.36
CA ASP A 141 7.54 8.06 12.53
C ASP A 141 7.43 9.09 11.40
N THR A 142 7.32 8.64 10.14
CA THR A 142 7.14 9.50 8.97
C THR A 142 5.87 10.37 9.05
N LEU A 143 4.80 9.85 9.67
CA LEU A 143 3.53 10.57 9.82
C LEU A 143 3.59 11.56 10.98
N LEU A 144 4.18 11.16 12.12
CA LEU A 144 4.20 11.94 13.36
C LEU A 144 5.24 13.07 13.33
N ASN A 145 6.31 12.93 12.54
CA ASN A 145 7.39 13.91 12.45
C ASN A 145 7.16 15.02 11.42
N ARG A 146 5.92 15.17 10.94
CA ARG A 146 5.54 16.20 9.96
C ARG A 146 4.21 16.85 10.29
N SER A 147 3.97 18.03 9.74
CA SER A 147 2.64 18.64 9.79
C SER A 147 1.63 17.80 8.98
N PRO A 148 0.41 17.62 9.47
CA PRO A 148 -0.64 16.93 8.73
C PRO A 148 -0.93 17.61 7.39
N ILE A 149 -1.28 16.83 6.38
CA ILE A 149 -1.79 17.33 5.12
C ILE A 149 -3.28 17.01 5.01
N SER A 150 -4.07 17.97 4.53
CA SER A 150 -5.54 17.88 4.52
C SER A 150 -6.09 16.82 3.55
N ASN A 151 -5.28 16.40 2.60
CA ASN A 151 -5.66 15.46 1.54
C ASN A 151 -4.99 14.09 1.67
N CYS A 152 -4.65 13.69 2.90
CA CYS A 152 -4.19 12.34 3.17
C CYS A 152 -5.03 11.68 4.28
N VAL A 153 -5.53 10.49 3.99
CA VAL A 153 -6.20 9.62 4.96
C VAL A 153 -5.31 8.45 5.31
N VAL A 154 -5.05 8.26 6.60
CA VAL A 154 -4.37 7.05 7.10
C VAL A 154 -5.43 6.07 7.57
N ALA A 155 -5.67 5.04 6.78
CA ALA A 155 -6.72 4.05 7.01
C ALA A 155 -6.18 2.82 7.75
N TYR A 156 -6.39 2.76 9.07
CA TYR A 156 -6.01 1.59 9.86
C TYR A 156 -6.99 0.44 9.68
N SER A 157 -6.46 -0.72 9.28
CA SER A 157 -7.24 -1.96 9.22
C SER A 157 -7.38 -2.55 10.62
N LEU A 158 -8.58 -2.54 11.15
CA LEU A 158 -8.93 -3.09 12.47
C LEU A 158 -9.93 -4.23 12.35
N ALA A 159 -9.92 -5.13 13.34
CA ALA A 159 -10.88 -6.21 13.51
C ALA A 159 -11.05 -6.48 15.03
N PRO A 160 -12.07 -7.21 15.47
CA PRO A 160 -12.14 -7.64 16.87
C PRO A 160 -10.87 -8.39 17.29
N SER A 161 -10.33 -8.07 18.47
CA SER A 161 -9.00 -8.56 18.91
C SER A 161 -8.88 -10.09 18.88
N ASN A 162 -9.92 -10.81 19.27
CA ASN A 162 -9.96 -12.27 19.22
C ASN A 162 -9.91 -12.83 17.78
N VAL A 163 -10.52 -12.14 16.83
CA VAL A 163 -10.48 -12.51 15.41
C VAL A 163 -9.10 -12.18 14.81
N ALA A 164 -8.58 -11.00 15.11
CA ALA A 164 -7.26 -10.59 14.65
C ALA A 164 -6.14 -11.51 15.16
N ALA A 165 -6.23 -11.98 16.42
CA ALA A 165 -5.27 -12.93 16.99
C ALA A 165 -5.17 -14.25 16.20
N ILE A 166 -6.24 -14.65 15.52
CA ILE A 166 -6.28 -15.88 14.71
C ILE A 166 -5.92 -15.59 13.24
N LEU A 167 -6.42 -14.50 12.68
CA LEU A 167 -6.40 -14.25 11.24
C LEU A 167 -5.26 -13.31 10.78
N ASP A 168 -4.83 -12.39 11.63
CA ASP A 168 -3.76 -11.42 11.33
C ASP A 168 -2.39 -11.99 11.76
N ASN A 169 -1.91 -13.00 11.07
CA ASN A 169 -0.84 -13.91 11.51
C ASN A 169 0.46 -13.20 11.97
N LYS A 170 0.99 -12.27 11.17
CA LYS A 170 2.24 -11.54 11.46
C LYS A 170 2.03 -10.03 11.69
N ALA A 171 0.79 -9.59 11.72
CA ALA A 171 0.50 -8.17 11.94
C ALA A 171 0.60 -7.82 13.44
N PRO A 172 0.93 -6.56 13.79
CA PRO A 172 0.86 -6.08 15.15
C PRO A 172 -0.54 -6.27 15.75
N SER A 173 -0.64 -6.47 17.08
CA SER A 173 -1.93 -6.62 17.75
C SER A 173 -2.82 -5.39 17.56
N ILE A 174 -4.12 -5.56 17.72
CA ILE A 174 -5.09 -4.46 17.63
C ILE A 174 -4.74 -3.34 18.63
N ASP A 175 -4.41 -3.67 19.87
CA ASP A 175 -4.05 -2.67 20.89
C ASP A 175 -2.85 -1.82 20.45
N ARG A 176 -1.83 -2.45 19.85
CA ARG A 176 -0.67 -1.71 19.33
C ARG A 176 -1.04 -0.77 18.18
N ARG A 177 -1.95 -1.20 17.29
CA ARG A 177 -2.45 -0.34 16.20
C ARG A 177 -3.26 0.83 16.74
N ILE A 178 -4.15 0.60 17.72
CA ILE A 178 -4.94 1.64 18.37
C ILE A 178 -4.03 2.64 19.09
N ASN A 179 -3.01 2.16 19.81
CA ASN A 179 -2.06 3.04 20.50
C ASN A 179 -1.29 3.98 19.54
N VAL A 180 -1.04 3.54 18.31
CA VAL A 180 -0.43 4.41 17.29
C VAL A 180 -1.45 5.37 16.69
N LEU A 181 -2.69 4.93 16.49
CA LEU A 181 -3.77 5.77 15.96
C LEU A 181 -4.14 6.93 16.91
N GLN A 182 -3.87 6.80 18.21
CA GLN A 182 -4.16 7.81 19.22
C GLN A 182 -3.08 8.91 19.34
N LYS A 183 -1.97 8.77 18.64
CA LYS A 183 -0.87 9.75 18.64
C LYS A 183 -1.06 10.82 17.57
#